data_746030c15f5c5ff83cbac7118dc5dc04
#
_entry.id   746030c15f5c5ff83cbac7118dc5dc04
#
_cell.length_a   1.000
_cell.length_b   1.000
_cell.length_c   1.000
_cell.angle_alpha   90.00
_cell.angle_beta   90.00
_cell.angle_gamma   90.00
#
_symmetry.space_group_name_H-M   'P 1'
#
loop_
_entity.id
_entity.type
_entity.pdbx_description
1 polymer ?
#
loop_
_entity_poly.entity_id
_entity_poly.type
_entity_poly.pdbx_seq_one_letter_code
_entity_poly.pdbx_strand_id
1 'polypeptide(L)'
;MKEYITGKNGKLRSIVTVKVKMEDRKLVEVPGSEQTLKCDLLLIAAGFVGCEPYTAEAFGAELTGRGAVMTEPGHYRTGLPGVFTAGDMHRGQSLVVWAITEGRECAREVDEYLMGYTV
;
A
#
# COMPACT_ATOMS: atom_id res chain seq x y z
N MET A 1 -8.93 -15.40 -6.75
CA MET A 1 -10.32 -15.36 -7.23
C MET A 1 -10.29 -14.88 -8.68
N LYS A 2 -11.04 -15.54 -9.56
CA LYS A 2 -11.05 -15.27 -11.00
C LYS A 2 -12.29 -14.46 -11.42
N GLU A 3 -13.44 -14.83 -10.87
CA GLU A 3 -14.72 -14.25 -11.27
C GLU A 3 -15.72 -14.27 -10.10
N TYR A 4 -16.68 -13.40 -10.09
CA TYR A 4 -17.85 -13.45 -9.23
C TYR A 4 -19.13 -13.55 -10.09
N ILE A 5 -20.08 -14.37 -9.63
CA ILE A 5 -21.33 -14.64 -10.34
C ILE A 5 -22.47 -14.03 -9.52
N THR A 6 -23.25 -13.16 -10.16
CA THR A 6 -24.43 -12.55 -9.58
C THR A 6 -25.71 -13.22 -10.05
N GLY A 7 -26.71 -13.23 -9.20
CA GLY A 7 -28.05 -13.67 -9.55
C GLY A 7 -28.85 -12.59 -10.30
N LYS A 8 -30.07 -12.91 -10.72
CA LYS A 8 -30.97 -11.99 -11.46
C LYS A 8 -31.31 -10.70 -10.69
N ASN A 9 -31.17 -10.71 -9.36
CA ASN A 9 -31.40 -9.55 -8.49
C ASN A 9 -30.14 -8.73 -8.19
N GLY A 10 -29.02 -9.00 -8.91
CA GLY A 10 -27.74 -8.33 -8.70
C GLY A 10 -26.96 -8.78 -7.45
N LYS A 11 -27.51 -9.68 -6.63
CA LYS A 11 -26.81 -10.18 -5.43
C LYS A 11 -25.79 -11.24 -5.79
N LEU A 12 -24.67 -11.26 -5.05
CA LEU A 12 -23.64 -12.29 -5.18
C LEU A 12 -24.25 -13.68 -4.94
N ARG A 13 -23.91 -14.64 -5.76
CA ARG A 13 -24.38 -16.02 -5.67
C ARG A 13 -23.25 -17.03 -5.53
N SER A 14 -22.16 -16.80 -6.24
CA SER A 14 -20.99 -17.67 -6.19
C SER A 14 -19.74 -16.92 -6.68
N ILE A 15 -18.58 -17.49 -6.35
CA ILE A 15 -17.28 -17.04 -6.83
C ILE A 15 -16.58 -18.18 -7.56
N VAL A 16 -15.78 -17.84 -8.56
CA VAL A 16 -14.88 -18.77 -9.21
C VAL A 16 -13.47 -18.53 -8.69
N THR A 17 -12.88 -19.57 -8.13
CA THR A 17 -11.48 -19.58 -7.68
C THR A 17 -10.65 -20.42 -8.63
N VAL A 18 -9.35 -20.12 -8.71
CA VAL A 18 -8.37 -20.89 -9.46
C VAL A 18 -7.13 -21.05 -8.58
N LYS A 19 -6.49 -22.20 -8.64
CA LYS A 19 -5.18 -22.40 -7.99
C LYS A 19 -4.13 -21.60 -8.75
N VAL A 20 -3.20 -21.02 -8.01
CA VAL A 20 -2.06 -20.31 -8.58
C VAL A 20 -0.76 -20.94 -8.07
N LYS A 21 0.28 -20.88 -8.89
CA LYS A 21 1.65 -21.25 -8.54
C LYS A 21 2.57 -20.07 -8.81
N MET A 22 3.69 -20.05 -8.11
CA MET A 22 4.73 -19.05 -8.35
C MET A 22 5.67 -19.54 -9.45
N GLU A 23 5.76 -18.82 -10.56
CA GLU A 23 6.74 -19.03 -11.62
C GLU A 23 7.42 -17.71 -11.92
N ASP A 24 8.73 -17.68 -11.92
CA ASP A 24 9.55 -16.47 -12.21
C ASP A 24 9.11 -15.23 -11.42
N ARG A 25 8.79 -15.40 -10.13
CA ARG A 25 8.25 -14.36 -9.22
C ARG A 25 6.89 -13.79 -9.63
N LYS A 26 6.15 -14.47 -10.50
CA LYS A 26 4.78 -14.12 -10.90
C LYS A 26 3.82 -15.24 -10.51
N LEU A 27 2.61 -14.85 -10.13
CA LEU A 27 1.52 -15.80 -9.90
C LEU A 27 0.94 -16.23 -11.25
N VAL A 28 1.01 -17.51 -11.54
CA VAL A 28 0.47 -18.12 -12.76
C VAL A 28 -0.69 -19.05 -12.39
N GLU A 29 -1.80 -18.91 -13.10
CA GLU A 29 -2.96 -19.80 -12.91
C GLU A 29 -2.63 -21.25 -13.31
N VAL A 30 -3.13 -22.20 -12.55
CA VAL A 30 -3.05 -23.62 -12.90
C VAL A 30 -4.28 -23.98 -13.74
N PRO A 31 -4.11 -24.30 -15.03
CA PRO A 31 -5.24 -24.62 -15.91
C PRO A 31 -6.05 -25.80 -15.39
N GLY A 32 -7.39 -25.72 -15.51
CA GLY A 32 -8.31 -26.79 -15.10
C GLY A 32 -8.48 -26.92 -13.59
N SER A 33 -8.00 -25.95 -12.80
CA SER A 33 -8.15 -25.95 -11.33
C SER A 33 -9.29 -25.04 -10.84
N GLU A 34 -10.11 -24.52 -11.74
CA GLU A 34 -11.23 -23.68 -11.41
C GLU A 34 -12.25 -24.40 -10.53
N GLN A 35 -12.73 -23.72 -9.52
CA GLN A 35 -13.77 -24.20 -8.63
C GLN A 35 -14.80 -23.09 -8.40
N THR A 36 -16.07 -23.45 -8.55
CA THR A 36 -17.18 -22.55 -8.23
C THR A 36 -17.62 -22.80 -6.80
N LEU A 37 -17.51 -21.78 -5.96
CA LEU A 37 -17.90 -21.81 -4.56
C LEU A 37 -19.15 -20.97 -4.35
N LYS A 38 -20.17 -21.51 -3.68
CA LYS A 38 -21.35 -20.75 -3.28
C LYS A 38 -20.94 -19.67 -2.28
N CYS A 39 -21.38 -18.44 -2.51
CA CYS A 39 -20.96 -17.27 -1.73
C CYS A 39 -22.03 -16.21 -1.73
N ASP A 40 -22.46 -15.79 -0.55
CA ASP A 40 -23.47 -14.73 -0.37
C ASP A 40 -22.83 -13.39 0.00
N LEU A 41 -21.58 -13.41 0.53
CA LEU A 41 -20.80 -12.24 0.89
C LEU A 41 -19.31 -12.49 0.57
N LEU A 42 -18.71 -11.56 -0.13
CA LEU A 42 -17.27 -11.55 -0.41
C LEU A 42 -16.64 -10.31 0.19
N LEU A 43 -15.67 -10.50 1.08
CA LEU A 43 -14.86 -9.42 1.64
C LEU A 43 -13.47 -9.42 0.99
N ILE A 44 -13.10 -8.31 0.36
CA ILE A 44 -11.78 -8.15 -0.25
C ILE A 44 -10.83 -7.60 0.81
N ALA A 45 -9.81 -8.38 1.16
CA ALA A 45 -8.77 -8.03 2.12
C ALA A 45 -7.38 -8.20 1.48
N ALA A 46 -7.20 -7.61 0.30
CA ALA A 46 -6.01 -7.80 -0.55
C ALA A 46 -4.84 -6.85 -0.22
N GLY A 47 -4.92 -6.13 0.89
CA GLY A 47 -3.92 -5.12 1.28
C GLY A 47 -4.12 -3.78 0.55
N PHE A 48 -3.05 -3.03 0.42
CA PHE A 48 -3.05 -1.68 -0.13
C PHE A 48 -2.09 -1.59 -1.32
N VAL A 49 -2.29 -0.60 -2.16
CA VAL A 49 -1.48 -0.36 -3.37
C VAL A 49 -0.54 0.84 -3.25
N GLY A 50 -0.46 1.46 -2.08
CA GLY A 50 0.35 2.65 -1.83
C GLY A 50 -0.47 3.78 -1.20
N CYS A 51 0.12 4.98 -1.19
CA CYS A 51 -0.58 6.18 -0.75
C CYS A 51 -1.54 6.70 -1.84
N GLU A 52 -2.44 7.60 -1.45
CA GLU A 52 -3.31 8.29 -2.40
C GLU A 52 -2.48 9.22 -3.31
N PRO A 53 -2.45 8.99 -4.64
CA PRO A 53 -1.55 9.71 -5.55
C PRO A 53 -1.72 11.22 -5.52
N TYR A 54 -2.96 11.70 -5.37
CA TYR A 54 -3.26 13.14 -5.35
C TYR A 54 -2.53 13.90 -4.25
N THR A 55 -2.23 13.25 -3.12
CA THR A 55 -1.47 13.88 -2.02
C THR A 55 -0.02 14.08 -2.42
N ALA A 56 0.62 13.07 -2.99
CA ALA A 56 1.99 13.17 -3.47
C ALA A 56 2.11 14.19 -4.62
N GLU A 57 1.15 14.19 -5.56
CA GLU A 57 1.08 15.13 -6.67
C GLU A 57 0.92 16.58 -6.20
N ALA A 58 0.06 16.84 -5.20
CA ALA A 58 -0.15 18.18 -4.65
C ALA A 58 1.11 18.80 -4.06
N PHE A 59 2.00 17.99 -3.51
CA PHE A 59 3.30 18.42 -3.00
C PHE A 59 4.45 18.31 -4.03
N GLY A 60 4.20 17.67 -5.18
CA GLY A 60 5.24 17.38 -6.16
C GLY A 60 6.24 16.29 -5.68
N ALA A 61 5.81 15.44 -4.74
CA ALA A 61 6.65 14.40 -4.17
C ALA A 61 6.68 13.15 -5.08
N GLU A 62 7.87 12.59 -5.28
CA GLU A 62 8.06 11.39 -6.06
C GLU A 62 7.60 10.15 -5.29
N LEU A 63 7.04 9.17 -6.02
CA LEU A 63 6.65 7.87 -5.48
C LEU A 63 7.64 6.79 -5.86
N THR A 64 7.87 5.86 -4.94
CA THR A 64 8.57 4.61 -5.21
C THR A 64 7.74 3.69 -6.09
N GLY A 65 8.33 2.65 -6.67
CA GLY A 65 7.59 1.61 -7.41
C GLY A 65 6.57 0.82 -6.58
N ARG A 66 6.51 1.03 -5.26
CA ARG A 66 5.51 0.45 -4.35
C ARG A 66 4.43 1.45 -3.93
N GLY A 67 4.44 2.66 -4.49
CA GLY A 67 3.47 3.70 -4.17
C GLY A 67 3.69 4.37 -2.80
N ALA A 68 4.85 4.28 -2.20
CA ALA A 68 5.26 5.07 -1.05
C ALA A 68 6.00 6.33 -1.50
N VAL A 69 5.96 7.41 -0.72
CA VAL A 69 6.69 8.63 -1.02
C VAL A 69 8.19 8.39 -0.89
N MET A 70 8.96 8.83 -1.89
CA MET A 70 10.41 8.67 -1.91
C MET A 70 11.08 9.66 -0.95
N THR A 71 12.01 9.15 -0.16
CA THR A 71 12.84 9.93 0.77
C THR A 71 14.31 9.67 0.52
N GLU A 72 15.18 10.49 1.08
CA GLU A 72 16.59 10.18 1.18
C GLU A 72 16.81 8.91 2.01
N PRO A 73 17.76 8.03 1.63
CA PRO A 73 17.99 6.78 2.37
C PRO A 73 18.31 7.02 3.83
N GLY A 74 17.53 6.41 4.73
CA GLY A 74 17.69 6.55 6.17
C GLY A 74 17.14 7.84 6.77
N HIS A 75 16.41 8.64 5.99
CA HIS A 75 15.82 9.91 6.39
C HIS A 75 14.33 9.98 6.05
N TYR A 76 13.64 10.95 6.65
CA TYR A 76 12.22 11.24 6.42
C TYR A 76 11.99 12.42 5.48
N ARG A 77 13.05 13.14 5.11
CA ARG A 77 12.97 14.23 4.14
C ARG A 77 12.85 13.69 2.73
N THR A 78 12.01 14.32 1.94
CA THR A 78 11.88 14.08 0.51
C THR A 78 12.95 14.86 -0.27
N GLY A 79 12.99 14.69 -1.59
CA GLY A 79 13.83 15.54 -2.46
C GLY A 79 13.39 17.01 -2.52
N LEU A 80 12.32 17.38 -1.84
CA LEU A 80 11.75 18.73 -1.83
C LEU A 80 12.07 19.43 -0.50
N PRO A 81 12.60 20.65 -0.52
CA PRO A 81 12.90 21.40 0.71
C PRO A 81 11.66 21.59 1.59
N GLY A 82 11.78 21.26 2.88
CA GLY A 82 10.70 21.42 3.86
C GLY A 82 9.57 20.41 3.76
N VAL A 83 9.69 19.38 2.91
CA VAL A 83 8.70 18.31 2.78
C VAL A 83 9.26 17.03 3.35
N PHE A 84 8.55 16.47 4.35
CA PHE A 84 8.89 15.26 5.06
C PHE A 84 7.72 14.27 4.99
N THR A 85 8.00 12.98 5.15
CA THR A 85 6.99 11.93 5.17
C THR A 85 7.37 10.84 6.16
N ALA A 86 6.39 10.26 6.83
CA ALA A 86 6.58 9.19 7.80
C ALA A 86 5.39 8.21 7.80
N GLY A 87 5.55 7.08 8.46
CA GLY A 87 4.52 6.07 8.58
C GLY A 87 4.19 5.39 7.26
N ASP A 88 2.92 5.14 7.01
CA ASP A 88 2.46 4.37 5.86
C ASP A 88 2.80 5.04 4.52
N MET A 89 2.86 6.36 4.46
CA MET A 89 3.28 7.08 3.25
C MET A 89 4.77 6.91 2.94
N HIS A 90 5.60 6.69 3.98
CA HIS A 90 7.04 6.51 3.84
C HIS A 90 7.40 5.05 3.58
N ARG A 91 6.98 4.13 4.45
CA ARG A 91 7.40 2.72 4.41
C ARG A 91 6.43 1.77 3.69
N GLY A 92 5.26 2.25 3.33
CA GLY A 92 4.10 1.43 2.95
C GLY A 92 3.29 1.01 4.19
N GLN A 93 2.09 0.52 3.95
CA GLN A 93 1.14 0.17 5.01
C GLN A 93 1.72 -0.87 5.97
N SER A 94 1.70 -0.54 7.26
CA SER A 94 2.35 -1.34 8.30
C SER A 94 1.61 -1.21 9.65
N LEU A 95 2.29 -1.56 10.74
CA LEU A 95 1.72 -1.47 12.08
C LEU A 95 1.74 -0.03 12.60
N VAL A 96 0.72 0.32 13.38
CA VAL A 96 0.61 1.64 14.04
C VAL A 96 1.86 1.98 14.87
N VAL A 97 2.47 1.00 15.53
CA VAL A 97 3.69 1.19 16.30
C VAL A 97 4.85 1.74 15.45
N TRP A 98 4.96 1.33 14.21
CA TRP A 98 5.95 1.85 13.27
C TRP A 98 5.63 3.27 12.84
N ALA A 99 4.35 3.56 12.57
CA ALA A 99 3.93 4.92 12.24
C ALA A 99 4.23 5.91 13.38
N ILE A 100 4.03 5.50 14.64
CA ILE A 100 4.38 6.31 15.82
C ILE A 100 5.89 6.52 15.91
N THR A 101 6.68 5.46 15.72
CA THR A 101 8.14 5.53 15.76
C THR A 101 8.68 6.48 14.69
N GLU A 102 8.29 6.26 13.44
CA GLU A 102 8.71 7.11 12.33
C GLU A 102 8.23 8.56 12.47
N GLY A 103 7.01 8.77 12.98
CA GLY A 103 6.51 10.12 13.24
C GLY A 103 7.36 10.89 14.24
N ARG A 104 7.85 10.22 15.29
CA ARG A 104 8.76 10.83 16.28
C ARG A 104 10.15 11.11 15.72
N GLU A 105 10.69 10.19 14.94
CA GLU A 105 11.99 10.37 14.30
C GLU A 105 11.93 11.47 13.23
N CYS A 106 10.87 11.48 12.41
CA CYS A 106 10.60 12.54 11.44
C CYS A 106 10.49 13.91 12.13
N ALA A 107 9.81 14.00 13.28
CA ALA A 107 9.71 15.24 14.03
C ALA A 107 11.08 15.78 14.46
N ARG A 108 12.03 14.91 14.81
CA ARG A 108 13.41 15.33 15.10
C ARG A 108 14.12 15.88 13.86
N GLU A 109 13.96 15.26 12.70
CA GLU A 109 14.52 15.78 11.46
C GLU A 109 13.90 17.13 11.05
N VAL A 110 12.60 17.32 11.30
CA VAL A 110 11.93 18.60 11.09
C VAL A 110 12.48 19.67 12.04
N ASP A 111 12.66 19.31 13.30
CA ASP A 111 13.24 20.21 14.32
C ASP A 111 14.67 20.63 13.94
N GLU A 112 15.51 19.67 13.57
CA GLU A 112 16.85 19.93 13.05
C GLU A 112 16.83 20.84 11.80
N TYR A 113 15.94 20.60 10.88
CA TYR A 113 15.77 21.41 9.67
C TYR A 113 15.41 22.86 9.99
N LEU A 114 14.53 23.08 10.96
CA LEU A 114 14.03 24.41 11.32
C LEU A 114 14.99 25.17 12.25
N MET A 115 15.62 24.46 13.18
CA MET A 115 16.41 25.05 14.24
C MET A 115 17.92 24.93 14.01
N GLY A 116 18.36 24.05 13.10
CA GLY A 116 19.77 23.71 12.89
C GLY A 116 20.36 22.78 13.92
N TYR A 117 19.57 22.31 14.89
CA TYR A 117 19.92 21.29 15.89
C TYR A 117 18.66 20.55 16.36
N THR A 118 18.83 19.37 16.97
CA THR A 118 17.76 18.63 17.65
C THR A 118 18.13 18.33 19.09
N VAL A 119 17.14 18.15 19.97
CA VAL A 119 17.27 17.80 21.38
C VAL A 119 16.83 16.36 21.64
#